data_bea46f14ee332c501788116a3f2f0d60
#
_entry.id   bea46f14ee332c501788116a3f2f0d60
#
_cell.length_a   1.000
_cell.length_b   1.000
_cell.length_c   1.000
_cell.angle_alpha   90.00
_cell.angle_beta   90.00
_cell.angle_gamma   90.00
#
_symmetry.space_group_name_H-M   'P 1'
#
loop_
_entity.id
_entity.type
_entity.pdbx_description
1 polymer ?
#
loop_
_entity_poly.entity_id
_entity_poly.type
_entity_poly.pdbx_seq_one_letter_code
_entity_poly.pdbx_strand_id
1 'polypeptide(L)'
;FEFKIDPSKAISIDEVEPAKEIVKRFATGAMSLGSISTEAHATLAVAMNRIGGKSNTGEGGEDERRYRNELKGIPIKKGDTLKSVIGAENVEVDLPLLDGDSLRSRIKQVASGRFGVTAEYLSSADQIQIKMAQGAKPGEGGQLPGGKVSTYIGKLRHSVPGVGLISPPPHHDIYSIEDLAQLIHDLKNVAPHAGIS
;
A
#
# COMPACT_ATOMS: atom_id res chain seq x y z
N PHE A 1 0.31 -6.10 -32.09
CA PHE A 1 -0.88 -6.90 -31.73
C PHE A 1 -2.01 -6.50 -32.66
N GLU A 2 -2.74 -7.51 -33.18
CA GLU A 2 -3.96 -7.30 -33.93
C GLU A 2 -5.13 -7.90 -33.12
N PHE A 3 -6.25 -7.19 -33.10
CA PHE A 3 -7.47 -7.69 -32.48
C PHE A 3 -8.18 -8.61 -33.49
N LYS A 4 -8.51 -9.82 -33.09
CA LYS A 4 -9.36 -10.72 -33.89
C LYS A 4 -10.80 -10.24 -33.73
N ILE A 5 -11.24 -9.39 -34.65
CA ILE A 5 -12.58 -8.81 -34.65
C ILE A 5 -13.49 -9.64 -35.58
N ASP A 6 -14.65 -10.02 -35.06
CA ASP A 6 -15.75 -10.58 -35.83
C ASP A 6 -16.94 -9.59 -35.71
N PRO A 7 -17.19 -8.79 -36.76
CA PRO A 7 -18.26 -7.78 -36.72
C PRO A 7 -19.66 -8.37 -36.47
N SER A 8 -19.87 -9.65 -36.81
CA SER A 8 -21.16 -10.31 -36.60
C SER A 8 -21.45 -10.61 -35.11
N LYS A 9 -20.42 -10.55 -34.26
CA LYS A 9 -20.50 -10.78 -32.83
C LYS A 9 -20.39 -9.49 -32.03
N ALA A 10 -20.44 -8.33 -32.69
CA ALA A 10 -20.42 -7.05 -31.99
C ALA A 10 -21.68 -6.90 -31.13
N ILE A 11 -21.47 -6.49 -29.90
CA ILE A 11 -22.55 -6.16 -28.96
C ILE A 11 -22.70 -4.63 -28.86
N SER A 12 -23.85 -4.17 -28.35
CA SER A 12 -24.05 -2.74 -28.09
C SER A 12 -23.02 -2.24 -27.06
N ILE A 13 -22.61 -0.97 -27.18
CA ILE A 13 -21.74 -0.34 -26.20
C ILE A 13 -22.38 -0.31 -24.79
N ASP A 14 -23.71 -0.26 -24.74
CA ASP A 14 -24.47 -0.25 -23.48
C ASP A 14 -24.44 -1.62 -22.75
N GLU A 15 -24.09 -2.69 -23.47
CA GLU A 15 -23.90 -4.02 -22.91
C GLU A 15 -22.45 -4.28 -22.45
N VAL A 16 -21.52 -3.38 -22.80
CA VAL A 16 -20.12 -3.47 -22.38
C VAL A 16 -19.95 -2.90 -20.99
N GLU A 17 -19.22 -3.61 -20.13
CA GLU A 17 -18.90 -3.10 -18.79
C GLU A 17 -18.17 -1.75 -18.88
N PRO A 18 -18.65 -0.69 -18.22
CA PRO A 18 -18.02 0.61 -18.29
C PRO A 18 -16.59 0.61 -17.71
N ALA A 19 -15.67 1.32 -18.35
CA ALA A 19 -14.27 1.42 -17.89
C ALA A 19 -14.15 1.83 -16.42
N LYS A 20 -15.03 2.72 -15.94
CA LYS A 20 -15.10 3.15 -14.53
C LYS A 20 -15.39 2.01 -13.55
N GLU A 21 -16.05 0.93 -13.99
CA GLU A 21 -16.27 -0.25 -13.16
C GLU A 21 -15.08 -1.22 -13.24
N ILE A 22 -14.47 -1.32 -14.43
CA ILE A 22 -13.28 -2.16 -14.65
C ILE A 22 -12.11 -1.69 -13.78
N VAL A 23 -11.84 -0.38 -13.75
CA VAL A 23 -10.67 0.18 -13.02
C VAL A 23 -10.74 -0.05 -11.51
N LYS A 24 -11.93 -0.25 -10.93
CA LYS A 24 -12.10 -0.56 -9.50
C LYS A 24 -11.43 -1.88 -9.08
N ARG A 25 -11.21 -2.79 -10.02
CA ARG A 25 -10.55 -4.08 -9.79
C ARG A 25 -9.03 -4.01 -9.89
N PHE A 26 -8.47 -2.87 -10.28
CA PHE A 26 -7.03 -2.70 -10.41
C PHE A 26 -6.38 -2.32 -9.08
N ALA A 27 -5.15 -2.79 -8.92
CA ALA A 27 -4.28 -2.42 -7.81
C ALA A 27 -2.90 -2.05 -8.34
N THR A 28 -2.18 -1.17 -7.63
CA THR A 28 -0.78 -0.92 -7.93
C THR A 28 0.07 -2.10 -7.50
N GLY A 29 1.26 -2.23 -8.11
CA GLY A 29 2.30 -3.07 -7.54
C GLY A 29 2.65 -2.62 -6.11
N ALA A 30 3.18 -3.55 -5.32
CA ALA A 30 3.64 -3.26 -3.96
C ALA A 30 4.99 -2.54 -4.02
N MET A 31 4.98 -1.25 -3.76
CA MET A 31 6.19 -0.39 -3.76
C MET A 31 6.35 0.25 -2.39
N SER A 32 7.45 -0.09 -1.70
CA SER A 32 7.68 0.36 -0.34
C SER A 32 8.11 1.83 -0.29
N LEU A 33 7.58 2.57 0.68
CA LEU A 33 8.08 3.89 1.03
C LEU A 33 9.55 3.79 1.44
N GLY A 34 10.40 4.60 0.81
CA GLY A 34 11.86 4.54 0.95
C GLY A 34 12.55 3.88 -0.24
N SER A 35 11.90 2.95 -0.96
CA SER A 35 12.32 2.55 -2.32
C SER A 35 11.84 3.56 -3.37
N ILE A 36 10.65 4.13 -3.17
CA ILE A 36 10.13 5.30 -3.87
C ILE A 36 9.96 6.47 -2.90
N SER A 37 9.83 7.68 -3.43
CA SER A 37 9.67 8.88 -2.59
C SER A 37 8.30 8.92 -1.89
N THR A 38 8.20 9.78 -0.90
CA THR A 38 6.95 10.04 -0.17
C THR A 38 5.84 10.52 -1.12
N GLU A 39 6.20 11.43 -2.02
CA GLU A 39 5.27 12.00 -3.01
C GLU A 39 4.76 10.95 -3.98
N ALA A 40 5.65 10.12 -4.53
CA ALA A 40 5.25 9.05 -5.44
C ALA A 40 4.32 8.05 -4.75
N HIS A 41 4.65 7.64 -3.53
CA HIS A 41 3.84 6.72 -2.74
C HIS A 41 2.45 7.29 -2.42
N ALA A 42 2.38 8.58 -2.05
CA ALA A 42 1.12 9.26 -1.77
C ALA A 42 0.29 9.52 -3.04
N THR A 43 0.94 9.92 -4.14
CA THR A 43 0.28 10.15 -5.43
C THR A 43 -0.42 8.90 -5.93
N LEU A 44 0.24 7.75 -5.83
CA LEU A 44 -0.36 6.46 -6.18
C LEU A 44 -1.61 6.17 -5.36
N ALA A 45 -1.59 6.45 -4.05
CA ALA A 45 -2.76 6.26 -3.20
C ALA A 45 -3.92 7.17 -3.61
N VAL A 46 -3.66 8.48 -3.77
CA VAL A 46 -4.67 9.45 -4.20
C VAL A 46 -5.25 9.07 -5.57
N ALA A 47 -4.40 8.78 -6.55
CA ALA A 47 -4.84 8.42 -7.90
C ALA A 47 -5.74 7.18 -7.89
N MET A 48 -5.34 6.12 -7.21
CA MET A 48 -6.11 4.90 -7.13
C MET A 48 -7.43 5.09 -6.37
N ASN A 49 -7.41 5.85 -5.28
CA ASN A 49 -8.62 6.14 -4.51
C ASN A 49 -9.64 6.95 -5.35
N ARG A 50 -9.19 7.93 -6.14
CA ARG A 50 -10.06 8.73 -7.03
C ARG A 50 -10.77 7.87 -8.07
N ILE A 51 -10.13 6.85 -8.59
CA ILE A 51 -10.75 5.94 -9.59
C ILE A 51 -11.43 4.73 -8.96
N GLY A 52 -11.42 4.60 -7.64
CA GLY A 52 -12.00 3.45 -6.93
C GLY A 52 -11.15 2.18 -6.92
N GLY A 53 -9.93 2.24 -7.47
CA GLY A 53 -8.93 1.17 -7.37
C GLY A 53 -8.25 1.11 -6.01
N LYS A 54 -7.17 0.36 -5.90
CA LYS A 54 -6.43 0.18 -4.65
C LYS A 54 -4.94 0.39 -4.84
N SER A 55 -4.31 1.21 -4.00
CA SER A 55 -2.85 1.24 -3.90
C SER A 55 -2.36 0.29 -2.82
N ASN A 56 -1.12 -0.21 -3.01
CA ASN A 56 -0.46 -1.13 -2.10
C ASN A 56 0.73 -0.42 -1.44
N THR A 57 0.82 -0.51 -0.12
CA THR A 57 1.90 0.13 0.65
C THR A 57 3.28 -0.45 0.37
N GLY A 58 3.37 -1.68 -0.15
CA GLY A 58 4.59 -2.47 -0.01
C GLY A 58 4.87 -2.82 1.48
N GLU A 59 5.99 -3.45 1.73
CA GLU A 59 6.37 -3.91 3.08
C GLU A 59 6.99 -2.82 3.99
N GLY A 60 7.06 -1.58 3.50
CA GLY A 60 7.73 -0.47 4.20
C GLY A 60 6.89 0.30 5.20
N GLY A 61 5.63 -0.10 5.43
CA GLY A 61 4.70 0.64 6.27
C GLY A 61 4.08 1.84 5.57
N GLU A 62 3.30 2.61 6.30
CA GLU A 62 2.64 3.84 5.85
C GLU A 62 2.53 4.83 7.01
N ASP A 63 2.78 6.11 6.75
CA ASP A 63 2.62 7.15 7.76
C ASP A 63 1.18 7.21 8.27
N GLU A 64 1.00 7.15 9.58
CA GLU A 64 -0.31 7.15 10.23
C GLU A 64 -1.15 8.39 9.90
N ARG A 65 -0.52 9.53 9.62
CA ARG A 65 -1.19 10.78 9.24
C ARG A 65 -1.93 10.66 7.90
N ARG A 66 -1.58 9.68 7.06
CA ARG A 66 -2.24 9.42 5.78
C ARG A 66 -3.62 8.77 5.94
N TYR A 67 -3.88 8.07 7.04
CA TYR A 67 -5.13 7.33 7.26
C TYR A 67 -5.84 7.65 8.57
N ARG A 68 -5.13 8.10 9.60
CA ARG A 68 -5.70 8.31 10.94
C ARG A 68 -6.84 9.32 10.96
N ASN A 69 -6.74 10.42 10.23
CA ASN A 69 -7.78 11.42 10.16
C ASN A 69 -9.03 10.88 9.44
N GLU A 70 -8.83 10.17 8.32
CA GLU A 70 -9.93 9.52 7.59
C GLU A 70 -10.68 8.52 8.47
N LEU A 71 -9.95 7.67 9.23
CA LEU A 71 -10.56 6.71 10.17
C LEU A 71 -11.36 7.42 11.29
N LYS A 72 -11.01 8.64 11.64
CA LYS A 72 -11.74 9.48 12.60
C LYS A 72 -12.88 10.28 11.98
N GLY A 73 -13.15 10.10 10.68
CA GLY A 73 -14.17 10.85 9.96
C GLY A 73 -13.78 12.30 9.67
N ILE A 74 -12.49 12.63 9.67
CA ILE A 74 -11.98 13.96 9.34
C ILE A 74 -11.48 13.94 7.88
N PRO A 75 -12.28 14.43 6.92
CA PRO A 75 -11.91 14.39 5.51
C PRO A 75 -10.84 15.44 5.19
N ILE A 76 -10.07 15.18 4.13
CA ILE A 76 -9.24 16.17 3.47
C ILE A 76 -10.15 17.21 2.82
N LYS A 77 -9.77 18.48 2.92
CA LYS A 77 -10.50 19.62 2.36
C LYS A 77 -9.70 20.29 1.24
N LYS A 78 -10.43 20.98 0.37
CA LYS A 78 -9.81 21.84 -0.64
C LYS A 78 -8.90 22.88 0.03
N GLY A 79 -7.64 22.92 -0.40
CA GLY A 79 -6.60 23.76 0.17
C GLY A 79 -5.59 22.99 1.04
N ASP A 80 -5.93 21.76 1.45
CA ASP A 80 -4.96 20.87 2.06
C ASP A 80 -3.92 20.43 1.01
N THR A 81 -2.73 20.15 1.47
CA THR A 81 -1.63 19.64 0.64
C THR A 81 -0.97 18.46 1.31
N LEU A 82 -0.17 17.72 0.58
CA LEU A 82 0.59 16.62 1.16
C LEU A 82 1.48 17.09 2.32
N LYS A 83 2.11 18.26 2.18
CA LYS A 83 2.92 18.87 3.27
C LYS A 83 2.08 19.22 4.49
N SER A 84 0.87 19.72 4.30
CA SER A 84 -0.01 20.04 5.44
C SER A 84 -0.46 18.81 6.21
N VAL A 85 -0.62 17.67 5.54
CA VAL A 85 -1.10 16.43 6.16
C VAL A 85 0.00 15.64 6.85
N ILE A 86 1.15 15.43 6.20
CA ILE A 86 2.22 14.55 6.71
C ILE A 86 3.47 15.30 7.22
N GLY A 87 3.46 16.62 7.16
CA GLY A 87 4.56 17.50 7.60
C GLY A 87 5.51 17.88 6.46
N ALA A 88 5.83 19.16 6.39
CA ALA A 88 6.65 19.74 5.31
C ALA A 88 8.07 19.15 5.28
N GLU A 89 8.58 18.72 6.44
CA GLU A 89 9.91 18.12 6.59
C GLU A 89 10.05 16.73 5.93
N ASN A 90 8.92 16.09 5.60
CA ASN A 90 8.87 14.72 5.05
C ASN A 90 8.55 14.70 3.54
N VAL A 91 8.37 15.86 2.93
CA VAL A 91 7.90 16.03 1.55
C VAL A 91 8.75 17.07 0.83
N GLU A 92 9.40 16.68 -0.24
CA GLU A 92 10.17 17.62 -1.08
C GLU A 92 9.24 18.40 -2.00
N VAL A 93 8.41 17.69 -2.77
CA VAL A 93 7.47 18.27 -3.72
C VAL A 93 6.05 18.19 -3.19
N ASP A 94 5.41 19.35 -3.00
CA ASP A 94 4.05 19.38 -2.46
C ASP A 94 3.00 18.93 -3.49
N LEU A 95 2.00 18.20 -3.00
CA LEU A 95 0.89 17.70 -3.80
C LEU A 95 -0.40 18.39 -3.32
N PRO A 96 -1.07 19.17 -4.18
CA PRO A 96 -2.38 19.73 -3.84
C PRO A 96 -3.45 18.63 -3.78
N LEU A 97 -4.33 18.72 -2.79
CA LEU A 97 -5.39 17.76 -2.55
C LEU A 97 -6.75 18.39 -2.85
N LEU A 98 -7.71 17.55 -3.16
CA LEU A 98 -9.10 17.94 -3.42
C LEU A 98 -10.01 17.51 -2.26
N ASP A 99 -11.21 18.10 -2.19
CA ASP A 99 -12.21 17.69 -1.22
C ASP A 99 -12.48 16.19 -1.29
N GLY A 100 -12.38 15.52 -0.16
CA GLY A 100 -12.64 14.09 -0.05
C GLY A 100 -11.54 13.18 -0.58
N ASP A 101 -10.39 13.71 -0.95
CA ASP A 101 -9.24 12.86 -1.28
C ASP A 101 -8.85 11.98 -0.08
N SER A 102 -8.36 10.79 -0.38
CA SER A 102 -7.78 9.89 0.59
C SER A 102 -6.32 9.63 0.25
N LEU A 103 -5.45 9.80 1.24
CA LEU A 103 -4.03 9.46 1.14
C LEU A 103 -3.75 8.01 1.55
N ARG A 104 -4.76 7.31 2.05
CA ARG A 104 -4.66 5.96 2.56
C ARG A 104 -4.46 4.94 1.43
N SER A 105 -3.42 4.13 1.51
CA SER A 105 -3.32 2.94 0.68
C SER A 105 -4.26 1.87 1.20
N ARG A 106 -5.17 1.38 0.36
CA ARG A 106 -6.21 0.43 0.76
C ARG A 106 -5.70 -0.99 0.93
N ILE A 107 -4.57 -1.34 0.29
CA ILE A 107 -3.87 -2.61 0.50
C ILE A 107 -2.66 -2.35 1.40
N LYS A 108 -2.62 -3.04 2.55
CA LYS A 108 -1.47 -3.04 3.46
C LYS A 108 -0.71 -4.35 3.29
N GLN A 109 0.57 -4.25 2.89
CA GLN A 109 1.40 -5.44 2.76
C GLN A 109 2.10 -5.76 4.08
N VAL A 110 2.19 -7.04 4.40
CA VAL A 110 2.90 -7.58 5.56
C VAL A 110 3.91 -8.62 5.07
N ALA A 111 5.17 -8.44 5.46
CA ALA A 111 6.24 -9.42 5.25
C ALA A 111 6.71 -9.97 6.61
N SER A 112 7.88 -9.55 7.10
CA SER A 112 8.42 -10.02 8.38
C SER A 112 7.84 -9.32 9.63
N GLY A 113 6.99 -8.34 9.46
CA GLY A 113 6.44 -7.53 10.56
C GLY A 113 7.41 -6.50 11.18
N ARG A 114 8.65 -6.40 10.70
CA ARG A 114 9.68 -5.54 11.28
C ARG A 114 9.59 -4.07 10.87
N PHE A 115 8.87 -3.74 9.80
CA PHE A 115 8.93 -2.43 9.17
C PHE A 115 7.60 -1.68 9.28
N GLY A 116 7.28 -1.19 10.46
CA GLY A 116 6.13 -0.33 10.67
C GLY A 116 4.78 -1.04 10.67
N VAL A 117 4.77 -2.36 10.84
CA VAL A 117 3.52 -3.13 10.99
C VAL A 117 3.04 -2.99 12.42
N THR A 118 1.92 -2.29 12.59
CA THR A 118 1.23 -2.11 13.86
C THR A 118 -0.23 -2.54 13.72
N ALA A 119 -0.93 -2.77 14.83
CA ALA A 119 -2.35 -3.07 14.80
C ALA A 119 -3.16 -1.94 14.13
N GLU A 120 -2.79 -0.67 14.36
CA GLU A 120 -3.42 0.47 13.73
C GLU A 120 -3.21 0.47 12.20
N TYR A 121 -1.98 0.20 11.75
CA TYR A 121 -1.68 0.05 10.32
C TYR A 121 -2.54 -1.03 9.68
N LEU A 122 -2.61 -2.21 10.29
CA LEU A 122 -3.41 -3.34 9.78
C LEU A 122 -4.92 -3.04 9.79
N SER A 123 -5.42 -2.43 10.86
CA SER A 123 -6.85 -2.09 10.99
C SER A 123 -7.29 -1.00 10.00
N SER A 124 -6.36 -0.25 9.43
CA SER A 124 -6.64 0.74 8.39
C SER A 124 -6.76 0.14 6.98
N ALA A 125 -6.58 -1.17 6.81
CA ALA A 125 -6.60 -1.84 5.52
C ALA A 125 -8.02 -2.19 5.06
N ASP A 126 -8.29 -2.10 3.76
CA ASP A 126 -9.40 -2.81 3.13
C ASP A 126 -8.97 -4.24 2.75
N GLN A 127 -7.67 -4.41 2.50
CA GLN A 127 -7.07 -5.70 2.19
C GLN A 127 -5.67 -5.77 2.77
N ILE A 128 -5.36 -6.87 3.43
CA ILE A 128 -4.01 -7.19 3.91
C ILE A 128 -3.40 -8.20 2.95
N GLN A 129 -2.20 -7.90 2.47
CA GLN A 129 -1.47 -8.78 1.55
C GLN A 129 -0.26 -9.37 2.26
N ILE A 130 -0.22 -10.70 2.39
CA ILE A 130 0.92 -11.42 2.93
C ILE A 130 1.96 -11.58 1.82
N LYS A 131 3.16 -11.05 2.03
CA LYS A 131 4.29 -11.22 1.12
C LYS A 131 5.15 -12.37 1.60
N MET A 132 5.22 -13.45 0.83
CA MET A 132 6.03 -14.65 1.17
C MET A 132 7.46 -14.57 0.66
N ALA A 133 7.66 -13.97 -0.53
CA ALA A 133 8.98 -13.90 -1.19
C ALA A 133 9.01 -12.79 -2.23
N GLN A 134 10.19 -12.56 -2.83
CA GLN A 134 10.34 -11.69 -4.00
C GLN A 134 10.62 -12.55 -5.24
N GLY A 135 9.96 -12.22 -6.38
CA GLY A 135 10.09 -13.01 -7.60
C GLY A 135 11.53 -13.09 -8.13
N ALA A 136 12.27 -11.97 -8.10
CA ALA A 136 13.65 -11.91 -8.62
C ALA A 136 14.71 -12.55 -7.68
N LYS A 137 14.44 -12.60 -6.39
CA LYS A 137 15.37 -13.13 -5.37
C LYS A 137 14.62 -13.71 -4.17
N PRO A 138 13.95 -14.85 -4.35
CA PRO A 138 12.99 -15.36 -3.36
C PRO A 138 13.60 -15.73 -2.01
N GLY A 139 14.87 -16.09 -1.97
CA GLY A 139 15.58 -16.50 -0.74
C GLY A 139 16.23 -15.36 0.05
N GLU A 140 16.31 -14.14 -0.49
CA GLU A 140 17.07 -13.03 0.13
C GLU A 140 16.20 -12.04 0.92
N GLY A 141 14.92 -11.90 0.55
CA GLY A 141 14.03 -10.92 1.15
C GLY A 141 14.24 -9.48 0.68
N GLY A 142 13.62 -8.54 1.37
CA GLY A 142 13.70 -7.11 1.07
C GLY A 142 14.95 -6.46 1.67
N GLN A 143 15.50 -5.46 0.99
CA GLN A 143 16.62 -4.65 1.48
C GLN A 143 16.40 -3.18 1.18
N LEU A 144 16.73 -2.32 2.14
CA LEU A 144 16.85 -0.87 1.94
C LEU A 144 18.26 -0.43 2.38
N PRO A 145 19.10 0.10 1.45
CA PRO A 145 20.43 0.59 1.80
C PRO A 145 20.37 1.74 2.83
N GLY A 146 21.35 1.81 3.72
CA GLY A 146 21.41 2.82 4.78
C GLY A 146 21.28 4.25 4.29
N GLY A 147 21.87 4.59 3.14
CA GLY A 147 21.74 5.92 2.54
C GLY A 147 20.30 6.33 2.15
N LYS A 148 19.37 5.38 2.07
CA LYS A 148 17.93 5.64 1.86
C LYS A 148 17.12 5.63 3.16
N VAL A 149 17.72 5.26 4.29
CA VAL A 149 17.07 5.26 5.60
C VAL A 149 17.24 6.64 6.25
N SER A 150 16.43 7.59 5.79
CA SER A 150 16.34 8.92 6.40
C SER A 150 15.80 8.84 7.83
N THR A 151 15.86 9.96 8.57
CA THR A 151 15.23 10.07 9.90
C THR A 151 13.74 9.72 9.85
N TYR A 152 13.03 10.16 8.81
CA TYR A 152 11.63 9.86 8.60
C TYR A 152 11.38 8.37 8.36
N ILE A 153 12.14 7.74 7.46
CA ILE A 153 12.02 6.30 7.18
C ILE A 153 12.42 5.47 8.41
N GLY A 154 13.48 5.87 9.12
CA GLY A 154 13.91 5.20 10.35
C GLY A 154 12.81 5.21 11.41
N LYS A 155 12.16 6.36 11.62
CA LYS A 155 11.01 6.49 12.54
C LYS A 155 9.84 5.62 12.11
N LEU A 156 9.46 5.67 10.83
CA LEU A 156 8.33 4.90 10.30
C LEU A 156 8.53 3.39 10.44
N ARG A 157 9.77 2.92 10.27
CA ARG A 157 10.12 1.50 10.32
C ARG A 157 10.63 1.03 11.69
N HIS A 158 10.55 1.89 12.71
CA HIS A 158 11.07 1.62 14.05
C HIS A 158 12.54 1.18 14.03
N SER A 159 13.36 1.89 13.25
CA SER A 159 14.76 1.57 12.95
C SER A 159 15.66 2.79 13.13
N VAL A 160 16.98 2.58 13.05
CA VAL A 160 18.00 3.62 13.18
C VAL A 160 18.27 4.24 11.80
N PRO A 161 18.19 5.58 11.67
CA PRO A 161 18.56 6.28 10.44
C PRO A 161 19.99 5.98 10.00
N GLY A 162 20.23 5.88 8.70
CA GLY A 162 21.54 5.62 8.12
C GLY A 162 21.99 4.15 8.16
N VAL A 163 21.27 3.28 8.86
CA VAL A 163 21.57 1.84 8.94
C VAL A 163 20.72 1.08 7.93
N GLY A 164 21.35 0.20 7.14
CA GLY A 164 20.65 -0.63 6.16
C GLY A 164 19.64 -1.56 6.82
N LEU A 165 18.49 -1.73 6.15
CA LEU A 165 17.40 -2.56 6.63
C LEU A 165 17.28 -3.83 5.78
N ILE A 166 17.13 -4.96 6.44
CA ILE A 166 16.87 -6.26 5.81
C ILE A 166 15.60 -6.85 6.38
N SER A 167 14.69 -7.21 5.49
CA SER A 167 13.48 -7.96 5.80
C SER A 167 13.67 -9.39 5.30
N PRO A 168 13.91 -10.36 6.19
CA PRO A 168 14.03 -11.74 5.76
C PRO A 168 12.72 -12.23 5.15
N PRO A 169 12.76 -13.15 4.18
CA PRO A 169 11.54 -13.71 3.61
C PRO A 169 10.68 -14.38 4.69
N PRO A 170 9.36 -14.18 4.72
CA PRO A 170 8.49 -14.80 5.73
C PRO A 170 8.51 -16.33 5.74
N HIS A 171 8.87 -16.99 4.65
CA HIS A 171 8.98 -18.44 4.60
C HIS A 171 10.10 -19.01 5.52
N HIS A 172 10.95 -18.16 6.11
CA HIS A 172 11.86 -18.57 7.20
C HIS A 172 11.14 -18.69 8.55
N ASP A 173 9.92 -18.14 8.68
CA ASP A 173 9.12 -18.15 9.90
C ASP A 173 7.83 -18.97 9.72
N ILE A 174 7.42 -19.22 8.47
CA ILE A 174 6.20 -19.96 8.09
C ILE A 174 6.62 -21.20 7.30
N TYR A 175 6.54 -22.36 7.94
CA TYR A 175 7.05 -23.62 7.40
C TYR A 175 5.96 -24.57 6.91
N SER A 176 4.71 -24.31 7.25
CA SER A 176 3.60 -25.18 6.92
C SER A 176 2.35 -24.38 6.54
N ILE A 177 1.35 -25.06 5.96
CA ILE A 177 0.05 -24.45 5.68
C ILE A 177 -0.70 -24.08 6.95
N GLU A 178 -0.43 -24.78 8.04
CA GLU A 178 -1.00 -24.49 9.36
C GLU A 178 -0.44 -23.19 9.92
N ASP A 179 0.86 -22.94 9.79
CA ASP A 179 1.48 -21.67 10.19
C ASP A 179 0.87 -20.50 9.39
N LEU A 180 0.68 -20.68 8.08
CA LEU A 180 0.02 -19.69 7.24
C LEU A 180 -1.43 -19.47 7.65
N ALA A 181 -2.17 -20.54 7.95
CA ALA A 181 -3.55 -20.48 8.43
C ALA A 181 -3.63 -19.70 9.74
N GLN A 182 -2.70 -19.94 10.68
CA GLN A 182 -2.62 -19.19 11.94
C GLN A 182 -2.37 -17.70 11.70
N LEU A 183 -1.44 -17.34 10.81
CA LEU A 183 -1.18 -15.95 10.45
C LEU A 183 -2.43 -15.28 9.85
N ILE A 184 -3.12 -15.96 8.95
CA ILE A 184 -4.38 -15.46 8.36
C ILE A 184 -5.42 -15.23 9.45
N HIS A 185 -5.56 -16.17 10.38
CA HIS A 185 -6.48 -16.05 11.51
C HIS A 185 -6.15 -14.83 12.39
N ASP A 186 -4.88 -14.64 12.72
CA ASP A 186 -4.42 -13.52 13.54
C ASP A 186 -4.66 -12.17 12.85
N LEU A 187 -4.36 -12.08 11.55
CA LEU A 187 -4.62 -10.88 10.75
C LEU A 187 -6.12 -10.57 10.67
N LYS A 188 -6.96 -11.61 10.57
CA LYS A 188 -8.43 -11.46 10.59
C LYS A 188 -8.94 -10.98 11.95
N ASN A 189 -8.32 -11.38 13.05
CA ASN A 189 -8.68 -10.89 14.38
C ASN A 189 -8.31 -9.40 14.56
N VAL A 190 -7.19 -8.95 13.98
CA VAL A 190 -6.79 -7.55 14.04
C VAL A 190 -7.63 -6.66 13.12
N ALA A 191 -8.00 -7.16 11.95
CA ALA A 191 -8.78 -6.43 10.95
C ALA A 191 -9.90 -7.31 10.37
N PRO A 192 -10.99 -7.54 11.11
CA PRO A 192 -12.07 -8.48 10.71
C PRO A 192 -12.74 -8.11 9.39
N HIS A 193 -12.78 -6.81 9.04
CA HIS A 193 -13.38 -6.28 7.82
C HIS A 193 -12.47 -6.44 6.60
N ALA A 194 -11.15 -6.56 6.79
CA ALA A 194 -10.21 -6.61 5.68
C ALA A 194 -10.20 -7.97 4.97
N GLY A 195 -10.05 -7.96 3.65
CA GLY A 195 -9.69 -9.15 2.89
C GLY A 195 -8.25 -9.57 3.18
N ILE A 196 -7.93 -10.87 3.18
CA ILE A 196 -6.55 -11.36 3.29
C ILE A 196 -6.17 -12.02 1.96
N SER A 197 -4.98 -11.71 1.44
CA SER A 197 -4.44 -12.24 0.17
C SER A 197 -2.96 -12.56 0.24
#